data_753c90fe7cc83fd2f02b13809e622c64
#
_entry.id   753c90fe7cc83fd2f02b13809e622c64
#
_cell.length_a   1.000
_cell.length_b   1.000
_cell.length_c   1.000
_cell.angle_alpha   90.00
_cell.angle_beta   90.00
_cell.angle_gamma   90.00
#
_symmetry.space_group_name_H-M   'P 1'
#
loop_
_entity.id
_entity.type
_entity.pdbx_description
1 polymer ?
#
loop_
_entity_poly.entity_id
_entity_poly.type
_entity_poly.pdbx_seq_one_letter_code
_entity_poly.pdbx_strand_id
1 'polypeptide(L)'
;MKLQLAFLFAQLAAALPTELLSSDAELAARRIDITERSPMLEDRQAAISIDQRFKNRGKLYFGTATDRGLLQREKNAAIIRANFGQLTPENSMKWQSLQPNQGQFSWGDADYLVDFATQNGKSVRGHTLIWHAQLPQWVSNIRDANTLRNVIRTHVSTVVGRYRGRIRAWDVVNEIFNEDGTLRSSVFSNVLGEEFVKIAFQAARAADPNCRLYINDYNLDRAGVSKVNLMRYYVDKWISEGVPIDGIVHLEGTQTHLSAGMGSAVRGALEQLASARVTEVAITELDIAGAPAADYNAVVSACLAVPKCVGITVWGVSDKDSWRQGANPLLFDNNFNPKAAYNSIVQLIG
;
A
#
# COMPACT_ATOMS: atom_id res chain seq x y z
N MET A 1 -1.04 70.77 33.80
CA MET A 1 -0.25 70.11 34.82
C MET A 1 0.28 68.80 34.28
N LYS A 2 1.36 68.91 33.55
CA LYS A 2 2.19 67.80 33.04
C LYS A 2 3.57 67.96 33.72
N LEU A 3 4.22 66.93 34.09
CA LEU A 3 5.48 66.71 34.76
C LEU A 3 5.31 66.21 36.20
N GLN A 4 5.37 64.91 36.32
CA GLN A 4 5.97 64.19 37.45
C GLN A 4 5.62 62.67 37.35
N LEU A 5 6.14 61.98 36.38
CA LEU A 5 6.18 60.50 36.38
C LEU A 5 7.30 60.01 35.48
N ALA A 6 8.49 60.53 35.67
CA ALA A 6 9.67 60.14 34.86
C ALA A 6 10.95 60.00 35.70
N PHE A 7 10.85 59.54 36.96
CA PHE A 7 12.05 59.33 37.82
C PHE A 7 11.88 58.16 38.79
N LEU A 8 11.44 57.01 38.36
CA LEU A 8 11.45 55.79 39.20
C LEU A 8 11.73 54.49 38.47
N PHE A 9 12.46 54.53 37.37
CA PHE A 9 12.88 53.31 36.65
C PHE A 9 14.38 53.23 36.35
N ALA A 10 15.22 53.88 37.12
CA ALA A 10 16.66 53.91 36.90
C ALA A 10 17.52 53.38 38.07
N GLN A 11 17.01 52.52 38.94
CA GLN A 11 17.79 51.91 40.00
C GLN A 11 17.36 50.49 40.38
N LEU A 12 17.13 49.59 39.42
CA LEU A 12 17.02 48.14 39.66
C LEU A 12 17.69 47.33 38.53
N ALA A 13 18.83 47.77 38.03
CA ALA A 13 19.62 47.07 37.04
C ALA A 13 21.04 46.83 37.55
N ALA A 14 21.18 46.29 38.75
CA ALA A 14 22.47 45.83 39.26
C ALA A 14 22.25 44.80 40.37
N ALA A 15 22.04 43.54 39.99
CA ALA A 15 22.37 42.29 40.67
C ALA A 15 21.55 41.11 40.10
N LEU A 16 21.85 40.68 38.88
CA LEU A 16 21.52 39.31 38.43
C LEU A 16 22.85 38.55 38.35
N PRO A 17 22.92 37.33 38.89
CA PRO A 17 24.13 36.53 38.85
C PRO A 17 24.52 36.17 37.39
N THR A 18 25.77 36.29 37.05
CA THR A 18 26.37 35.99 35.75
C THR A 18 26.23 34.51 35.32
N GLU A 19 25.72 33.63 36.18
CA GLU A 19 25.50 32.23 35.88
C GLU A 19 24.17 31.95 35.12
N LEU A 20 23.20 32.84 35.12
CA LEU A 20 21.92 32.65 34.39
C LEU A 20 22.03 33.02 32.89
N LEU A 21 23.02 33.83 32.49
CA LEU A 21 23.26 34.21 31.09
C LEU A 21 23.98 33.13 30.32
N SER A 22 24.73 32.24 30.99
CA SER A 22 25.40 31.11 30.34
C SER A 22 24.42 30.00 29.97
N SER A 23 23.37 29.76 30.77
CA SER A 23 22.38 28.72 30.53
C SER A 23 21.45 29.03 29.34
N ASP A 24 21.07 30.30 29.19
CA ASP A 24 20.21 30.70 28.07
C ASP A 24 20.94 30.74 26.71
N ALA A 25 22.23 31.12 26.75
CA ALA A 25 23.12 31.05 25.54
C ALA A 25 23.40 29.59 25.15
N GLU A 26 23.62 28.70 26.11
CA GLU A 26 23.80 27.26 25.84
C GLU A 26 22.48 26.58 25.38
N LEU A 27 21.34 26.97 25.94
CA LEU A 27 20.01 26.52 25.49
C LEU A 27 19.66 27.06 24.10
N ALA A 28 20.03 28.30 23.80
CA ALA A 28 19.87 28.89 22.48
C ALA A 28 20.80 28.22 21.45
N ALA A 29 22.06 27.96 21.80
CA ALA A 29 23.00 27.22 20.96
C ALA A 29 22.56 25.77 20.72
N ARG A 30 22.02 25.08 21.72
CA ARG A 30 21.41 23.75 21.58
C ARG A 30 20.13 23.78 20.73
N ARG A 31 19.30 24.82 20.81
CA ARG A 31 18.11 25.00 19.95
C ARG A 31 18.49 25.25 18.50
N ILE A 32 19.56 26.01 18.23
CA ILE A 32 20.07 26.25 16.88
C ILE A 32 20.65 24.94 16.28
N ASP A 33 21.36 24.15 17.08
CA ASP A 33 21.93 22.87 16.63
C ASP A 33 20.84 21.81 16.34
N ILE A 34 19.70 21.83 17.05
CA ILE A 34 18.56 20.95 16.79
C ILE A 34 17.78 21.39 15.53
N THR A 35 17.64 22.69 15.30
CA THR A 35 16.93 23.22 14.11
C THR A 35 17.77 23.10 12.83
N GLU A 36 19.10 23.20 12.89
CA GLU A 36 19.99 23.00 11.75
C GLU A 36 20.22 21.51 11.40
N ARG A 37 20.04 20.59 12.36
CA ARG A 37 20.16 19.14 12.10
C ARG A 37 18.93 18.54 11.43
N SER A 38 17.75 19.11 11.61
CA SER A 38 16.50 18.57 11.06
C SER A 38 16.47 18.53 9.53
N PRO A 39 16.83 19.61 8.79
CA PRO A 39 16.85 19.58 7.33
C PRO A 39 17.91 18.63 6.76
N MET A 40 19.08 18.54 7.37
CA MET A 40 20.15 17.65 6.91
C MET A 40 19.86 16.16 7.15
N LEU A 41 19.08 15.83 8.17
CA LEU A 41 18.62 14.47 8.44
C LEU A 41 17.47 14.07 7.50
N GLU A 42 16.53 14.98 7.23
CA GLU A 42 15.45 14.80 6.26
C GLU A 42 16.00 14.69 4.83
N ASP A 43 16.95 15.52 4.43
CA ASP A 43 17.61 15.44 3.11
C ASP A 43 18.44 14.15 2.96
N ARG A 44 19.11 13.68 4.00
CA ARG A 44 19.85 12.40 3.98
C ARG A 44 18.89 11.21 3.94
N GLN A 45 17.74 11.26 4.65
CA GLN A 45 16.72 10.24 4.58
C GLN A 45 16.02 10.23 3.21
N ALA A 46 15.70 11.38 2.65
CA ALA A 46 15.14 11.50 1.29
C ALA A 46 16.12 10.98 0.22
N ALA A 47 17.43 11.21 0.39
CA ALA A 47 18.45 10.71 -0.54
C ALA A 47 18.59 9.18 -0.53
N ILE A 48 18.12 8.48 0.51
CA ILE A 48 18.20 7.03 0.66
C ILE A 48 16.85 6.36 0.35
N SER A 49 15.73 7.11 0.38
CA SER A 49 14.38 6.57 0.18
C SER A 49 14.25 5.76 -1.12
N ILE A 50 13.91 4.49 -1.00
CA ILE A 50 13.59 3.62 -2.15
C ILE A 50 12.47 4.24 -2.99
N ASP A 51 11.42 4.76 -2.35
CA ASP A 51 10.28 5.37 -3.04
C ASP A 51 10.71 6.57 -3.88
N GLN A 52 11.48 7.50 -3.30
CA GLN A 52 11.93 8.68 -4.03
C GLN A 52 12.82 8.32 -5.23
N ARG A 53 13.77 7.38 -5.04
CA ARG A 53 14.61 6.88 -6.14
C ARG A 53 13.77 6.20 -7.22
N PHE A 54 12.77 5.40 -6.83
CA PHE A 54 11.87 4.74 -7.77
C PHE A 54 11.01 5.75 -8.56
N LYS A 55 10.54 6.81 -7.90
CA LYS A 55 9.88 7.95 -8.54
C LYS A 55 10.78 8.69 -9.53
N ASN A 56 12.03 8.89 -9.21
CA ASN A 56 13.03 9.50 -10.12
C ASN A 56 13.24 8.66 -11.39
N ARG A 57 12.90 7.36 -11.35
CA ARG A 57 12.89 6.46 -12.53
C ARG A 57 11.54 6.46 -13.27
N GLY A 58 10.64 7.41 -12.97
CA GLY A 58 9.35 7.59 -13.64
C GLY A 58 8.23 6.67 -13.14
N LYS A 59 8.39 6.01 -11.99
CA LYS A 59 7.34 5.21 -11.36
C LYS A 59 6.57 6.03 -10.33
N LEU A 60 5.39 5.57 -9.91
CA LEU A 60 4.54 6.36 -9.00
C LEU A 60 4.87 6.12 -7.53
N TYR A 61 5.24 4.89 -7.17
CA TYR A 61 5.53 4.54 -5.77
C TYR A 61 6.35 3.26 -5.63
N PHE A 62 7.08 3.20 -4.51
CA PHE A 62 7.54 1.96 -3.89
C PHE A 62 6.88 1.86 -2.52
N GLY A 63 5.96 0.91 -2.33
CA GLY A 63 5.06 0.81 -1.18
C GLY A 63 5.30 -0.39 -0.29
N THR A 64 4.53 -0.46 0.81
CA THR A 64 4.52 -1.61 1.71
C THR A 64 3.13 -1.88 2.27
N ALA A 65 2.86 -3.15 2.62
CA ALA A 65 1.69 -3.52 3.40
C ALA A 65 1.94 -3.24 4.88
N THR A 66 0.89 -2.81 5.58
CA THR A 66 0.92 -2.56 7.03
C THR A 66 -0.51 -2.41 7.57
N ASP A 67 -0.65 -2.42 8.90
CA ASP A 67 -1.88 -2.08 9.61
C ASP A 67 -1.56 -1.31 10.90
N ARG A 68 -2.59 -0.79 11.58
CA ARG A 68 -2.42 -0.02 12.81
C ARG A 68 -1.52 -0.71 13.84
N GLY A 69 -1.75 -2.00 14.09
CA GLY A 69 -0.95 -2.77 15.05
C GLY A 69 0.52 -2.84 14.68
N LEU A 70 0.84 -2.95 13.37
CA LEU A 70 2.21 -2.94 12.85
C LEU A 70 2.82 -1.54 12.90
N LEU A 71 2.07 -0.49 12.55
CA LEU A 71 2.51 0.91 12.62
C LEU A 71 2.89 1.33 14.03
N GLN A 72 2.23 0.78 15.04
CA GLN A 72 2.51 1.06 16.47
C GLN A 72 3.67 0.22 17.03
N ARG A 73 4.18 -0.74 16.26
CA ARG A 73 5.21 -1.67 16.69
C ARG A 73 6.61 -1.20 16.31
N GLU A 74 7.49 -1.05 17.31
CA GLU A 74 8.93 -0.80 17.17
C GLU A 74 9.31 0.25 16.09
N LYS A 75 10.13 -0.14 15.10
CA LYS A 75 10.66 0.76 14.07
C LYS A 75 9.80 0.85 12.81
N ASN A 76 8.68 0.10 12.72
CA ASN A 76 7.89 0.01 11.48
C ASN A 76 7.50 1.40 10.95
N ALA A 77 6.88 2.24 11.77
CA ALA A 77 6.44 3.57 11.34
C ALA A 77 7.60 4.46 10.87
N ALA A 78 8.76 4.40 11.55
CA ALA A 78 9.94 5.19 11.17
C ALA A 78 10.49 4.74 9.80
N ILE A 79 10.62 3.42 9.59
CA ILE A 79 11.08 2.86 8.31
C ILE A 79 10.10 3.21 7.18
N ILE A 80 8.79 3.11 7.45
CA ILE A 80 7.75 3.45 6.48
C ILE A 80 7.83 4.93 6.09
N ARG A 81 7.97 5.83 7.05
CA ARG A 81 8.11 7.27 6.75
C ARG A 81 9.30 7.54 5.84
N ALA A 82 10.43 6.91 6.13
CA ALA A 82 11.69 7.13 5.42
C ALA A 82 11.73 6.52 4.02
N ASN A 83 11.08 5.37 3.80
CA ASN A 83 11.36 4.55 2.62
C ASN A 83 10.19 4.33 1.66
N PHE A 84 8.95 4.34 2.13
CA PHE A 84 7.81 3.89 1.34
C PHE A 84 6.84 5.03 1.03
N GLY A 85 6.33 5.09 -0.20
CA GLY A 85 5.45 6.14 -0.70
C GLY A 85 3.98 5.74 -0.81
N GLN A 86 3.68 4.44 -0.68
CA GLN A 86 2.30 3.93 -0.66
C GLN A 86 2.11 2.92 0.46
N LEU A 87 0.93 2.92 1.08
CA LEU A 87 0.52 1.95 2.08
C LEU A 87 -0.65 1.11 1.58
N THR A 88 -0.62 -0.18 1.90
CA THR A 88 -1.71 -1.13 1.66
C THR A 88 -2.10 -1.75 3.00
N PRO A 89 -3.38 -1.68 3.43
CA PRO A 89 -3.81 -2.37 4.64
C PRO A 89 -3.73 -3.87 4.44
N GLU A 90 -3.04 -4.55 5.36
CA GLU A 90 -2.88 -6.00 5.29
C GLU A 90 -4.20 -6.72 5.58
N ASN A 91 -4.99 -6.21 6.55
CA ASN A 91 -6.24 -6.82 6.99
C ASN A 91 -7.37 -5.83 7.24
N SER A 92 -7.09 -4.59 7.64
CA SER A 92 -8.07 -3.67 8.19
C SER A 92 -9.15 -3.21 7.20
N MET A 93 -8.93 -3.35 5.88
CA MET A 93 -9.93 -3.03 4.85
C MET A 93 -10.59 -4.26 4.22
N LYS A 94 -10.31 -5.47 4.68
CA LYS A 94 -11.01 -6.68 4.24
C LYS A 94 -12.43 -6.71 4.79
N TRP A 95 -13.36 -7.34 4.08
CA TRP A 95 -14.79 -7.29 4.40
C TRP A 95 -15.10 -7.67 5.85
N GLN A 96 -14.51 -8.79 6.31
CA GLN A 96 -14.73 -9.25 7.68
C GLN A 96 -14.28 -8.24 8.75
N SER A 97 -13.21 -7.50 8.49
CA SER A 97 -12.71 -6.46 9.40
C SER A 97 -13.61 -5.22 9.37
N LEU A 98 -14.03 -4.78 8.17
CA LEU A 98 -14.83 -3.57 8.01
C LEU A 98 -16.30 -3.76 8.38
N GLN A 99 -16.90 -4.93 8.08
CA GLN A 99 -18.33 -5.15 8.25
C GLN A 99 -18.61 -6.57 8.75
N PRO A 100 -18.18 -6.92 9.98
CA PRO A 100 -18.36 -8.27 10.54
C PRO A 100 -19.83 -8.68 10.66
N ASN A 101 -20.72 -7.73 10.91
CA ASN A 101 -22.17 -7.93 10.94
C ASN A 101 -22.85 -7.04 9.89
N GLN A 102 -23.97 -7.51 9.36
CA GLN A 102 -24.73 -6.78 8.35
C GLN A 102 -25.14 -5.38 8.86
N GLY A 103 -24.80 -4.35 8.08
CA GLY A 103 -25.11 -2.95 8.41
C GLY A 103 -24.22 -2.32 9.50
N GLN A 104 -23.29 -3.07 10.11
CA GLN A 104 -22.41 -2.56 11.16
C GLN A 104 -20.98 -2.47 10.64
N PHE A 105 -20.45 -1.25 10.53
CA PHE A 105 -19.10 -1.00 10.05
C PHE A 105 -18.16 -0.65 11.20
N SER A 106 -16.94 -1.20 11.13
CA SER A 106 -15.81 -0.93 12.02
C SER A 106 -14.70 -0.21 11.25
N TRP A 107 -14.52 1.08 11.49
CA TRP A 107 -13.63 1.92 10.70
C TRP A 107 -12.26 2.20 11.34
N GLY A 108 -12.15 2.00 12.66
CA GLY A 108 -11.06 2.54 13.47
C GLY A 108 -9.64 2.21 12.97
N ASP A 109 -9.37 0.98 12.53
CA ASP A 109 -8.04 0.59 12.09
C ASP A 109 -7.76 1.04 10.65
N ALA A 110 -8.77 1.00 9.78
CA ALA A 110 -8.68 1.50 8.42
C ALA A 110 -8.52 3.02 8.38
N ASP A 111 -9.30 3.76 9.19
CA ASP A 111 -9.16 5.22 9.36
C ASP A 111 -7.77 5.59 9.86
N TYR A 112 -7.26 4.87 10.87
CA TYR A 112 -5.92 5.10 11.41
C TYR A 112 -4.83 5.00 10.33
N LEU A 113 -4.91 3.95 9.48
CA LEU A 113 -3.95 3.77 8.40
C LEU A 113 -4.04 4.89 7.35
N VAL A 114 -5.25 5.26 6.93
CA VAL A 114 -5.46 6.33 5.95
C VAL A 114 -5.01 7.68 6.50
N ASP A 115 -5.28 7.97 7.77
CA ASP A 115 -4.83 9.19 8.44
C ASP A 115 -3.31 9.24 8.58
N PHE A 116 -2.68 8.13 8.98
CA PHE A 116 -1.23 8.02 9.02
C PHE A 116 -0.60 8.26 7.64
N ALA A 117 -1.15 7.64 6.59
CA ALA A 117 -0.67 7.84 5.22
C ALA A 117 -0.79 9.31 4.80
N THR A 118 -1.95 9.93 5.00
CA THR A 118 -2.21 11.33 4.65
C THR A 118 -1.26 12.28 5.38
N GLN A 119 -1.08 12.10 6.69
CA GLN A 119 -0.18 12.93 7.51
C GLN A 119 1.29 12.82 7.11
N ASN A 120 1.68 11.71 6.47
CA ASN A 120 3.05 11.47 6.03
C ASN A 120 3.23 11.57 4.50
N GLY A 121 2.27 12.19 3.77
CA GLY A 121 2.35 12.41 2.33
C GLY A 121 2.41 11.12 1.49
N LYS A 122 1.80 10.02 1.98
CA LYS A 122 1.79 8.72 1.32
C LYS A 122 0.44 8.44 0.69
N SER A 123 0.44 7.79 -0.47
CA SER A 123 -0.79 7.29 -1.07
C SER A 123 -1.25 6.00 -0.38
N VAL A 124 -2.52 5.67 -0.55
CA VAL A 124 -3.11 4.42 -0.05
C VAL A 124 -3.68 3.62 -1.21
N ARG A 125 -3.46 2.32 -1.17
CA ARG A 125 -4.16 1.33 -1.95
C ARG A 125 -5.12 0.59 -1.04
N GLY A 126 -6.42 0.64 -1.31
CA GLY A 126 -7.43 -0.08 -0.54
C GLY A 126 -7.46 -1.57 -0.92
N HIS A 127 -7.30 -2.45 0.05
CA HIS A 127 -7.26 -3.89 -0.13
C HIS A 127 -8.15 -4.56 0.91
N THR A 128 -9.23 -5.22 0.56
CA THR A 128 -9.84 -5.42 -0.74
C THR A 128 -11.38 -5.42 -0.57
N LEU A 129 -12.12 -5.05 -1.62
CA LEU A 129 -13.58 -4.90 -1.49
C LEU A 129 -14.32 -6.25 -1.57
N ILE A 130 -14.02 -7.08 -2.57
CA ILE A 130 -14.65 -8.39 -2.81
C ILE A 130 -13.57 -9.48 -2.81
N TRP A 131 -13.62 -10.35 -1.83
CA TRP A 131 -12.75 -11.51 -1.72
C TRP A 131 -13.48 -12.69 -1.09
N HIS A 132 -13.22 -13.91 -1.53
CA HIS A 132 -13.85 -15.13 -1.05
C HIS A 132 -13.39 -15.53 0.36
N ALA A 133 -12.18 -15.10 0.76
CA ALA A 133 -11.63 -15.33 2.10
C ALA A 133 -11.85 -14.12 3.01
N GLN A 134 -11.67 -14.29 4.31
CA GLN A 134 -11.95 -13.28 5.34
C GLN A 134 -13.29 -12.55 5.08
N LEU A 135 -14.31 -13.36 4.71
CA LEU A 135 -15.66 -12.94 4.39
C LEU A 135 -16.60 -13.31 5.54
N PRO A 136 -17.45 -12.39 6.04
CA PRO A 136 -18.39 -12.69 7.10
C PRO A 136 -19.37 -13.78 6.69
N GLN A 137 -19.74 -14.64 7.64
CA GLN A 137 -20.66 -15.76 7.38
C GLN A 137 -22.04 -15.29 6.88
N TRP A 138 -22.51 -14.12 7.33
CA TRP A 138 -23.79 -13.57 6.85
C TRP A 138 -23.77 -13.29 5.34
N VAL A 139 -22.61 -12.94 4.74
CA VAL A 139 -22.45 -12.79 3.28
C VAL A 139 -22.34 -14.15 2.61
N SER A 140 -21.46 -15.02 3.11
CA SER A 140 -21.20 -16.33 2.49
C SER A 140 -22.44 -17.26 2.48
N ASN A 141 -23.42 -16.98 3.34
CA ASN A 141 -24.69 -17.72 3.40
C ASN A 141 -25.77 -17.20 2.43
N ILE A 142 -25.57 -16.11 1.71
CA ILE A 142 -26.56 -15.58 0.78
C ILE A 142 -26.73 -16.53 -0.41
N ARG A 143 -27.98 -16.82 -0.77
CA ARG A 143 -28.33 -17.68 -1.92
C ARG A 143 -29.22 -16.96 -2.92
N ASP A 144 -29.86 -15.86 -2.50
CA ASP A 144 -30.72 -15.04 -3.38
C ASP A 144 -29.88 -14.02 -4.15
N ALA A 145 -30.01 -14.04 -5.47
CA ALA A 145 -29.23 -13.20 -6.36
C ALA A 145 -29.49 -11.69 -6.16
N ASN A 146 -30.74 -11.29 -5.91
CA ASN A 146 -31.08 -9.87 -5.72
C ASN A 146 -30.51 -9.35 -4.40
N THR A 147 -30.59 -10.16 -3.36
CA THR A 147 -29.97 -9.86 -2.06
C THR A 147 -28.48 -9.69 -2.22
N LEU A 148 -27.79 -10.61 -2.90
CA LEU A 148 -26.33 -10.51 -3.08
C LEU A 148 -25.91 -9.29 -3.91
N ARG A 149 -26.64 -8.98 -4.99
CA ARG A 149 -26.41 -7.74 -5.78
C ARG A 149 -26.49 -6.49 -4.91
N ASN A 150 -27.50 -6.40 -4.06
CA ASN A 150 -27.70 -5.25 -3.19
C ASN A 150 -26.62 -5.17 -2.10
N VAL A 151 -26.23 -6.30 -1.52
CA VAL A 151 -25.19 -6.38 -0.50
C VAL A 151 -23.84 -5.95 -1.07
N ILE A 152 -23.46 -6.42 -2.28
CA ILE A 152 -22.23 -5.99 -2.96
C ILE A 152 -22.27 -4.49 -3.21
N ARG A 153 -23.33 -3.95 -3.82
CA ARG A 153 -23.45 -2.51 -4.09
C ARG A 153 -23.31 -1.69 -2.82
N THR A 154 -24.04 -2.05 -1.78
CA THR A 154 -24.03 -1.31 -0.51
C THR A 154 -22.64 -1.33 0.12
N HIS A 155 -22.01 -2.51 0.24
CA HIS A 155 -20.68 -2.63 0.82
C HIS A 155 -19.65 -1.78 0.05
N VAL A 156 -19.56 -1.99 -1.26
CA VAL A 156 -18.59 -1.29 -2.11
C VAL A 156 -18.81 0.22 -2.09
N SER A 157 -20.06 0.68 -2.27
CA SER A 157 -20.37 2.10 -2.27
C SER A 157 -20.08 2.77 -0.92
N THR A 158 -20.37 2.08 0.18
CA THR A 158 -20.12 2.60 1.53
C THR A 158 -18.62 2.71 1.82
N VAL A 159 -17.85 1.66 1.52
CA VAL A 159 -16.41 1.63 1.80
C VAL A 159 -15.65 2.62 0.91
N VAL A 160 -15.87 2.58 -0.40
CA VAL A 160 -15.21 3.50 -1.34
C VAL A 160 -15.63 4.94 -1.08
N GLY A 161 -16.92 5.18 -0.82
CA GLY A 161 -17.47 6.51 -0.52
C GLY A 161 -16.88 7.14 0.74
N ARG A 162 -16.62 6.34 1.80
CA ARG A 162 -15.96 6.81 3.02
C ARG A 162 -14.58 7.41 2.75
N TYR A 163 -13.82 6.79 1.85
CA TYR A 163 -12.45 7.19 1.54
C TYR A 163 -12.32 7.94 0.22
N ARG A 164 -13.42 8.44 -0.33
CA ARG A 164 -13.43 9.18 -1.59
C ARG A 164 -12.38 10.29 -1.62
N GLY A 165 -11.54 10.28 -2.67
CA GLY A 165 -10.45 11.23 -2.84
C GLY A 165 -9.23 11.02 -1.94
N ARG A 166 -9.26 10.03 -1.02
CA ARG A 166 -8.15 9.72 -0.10
C ARG A 166 -7.40 8.45 -0.47
N ILE A 167 -8.02 7.56 -1.24
CA ILE A 167 -7.43 6.31 -1.71
C ILE A 167 -7.15 6.43 -3.20
N ARG A 168 -5.90 6.18 -3.59
CA ARG A 168 -5.45 6.24 -4.98
C ARG A 168 -6.03 5.12 -5.82
N ALA A 169 -6.05 3.91 -5.28
CA ALA A 169 -6.44 2.71 -6.00
C ALA A 169 -7.16 1.71 -5.09
N TRP A 170 -8.10 0.95 -5.62
CA TRP A 170 -8.79 -0.13 -4.94
C TRP A 170 -8.60 -1.46 -5.65
N ASP A 171 -8.30 -2.50 -4.89
CA ASP A 171 -8.51 -3.89 -5.30
C ASP A 171 -10.01 -4.18 -5.18
N VAL A 172 -10.71 -4.04 -6.30
CA VAL A 172 -12.18 -4.18 -6.31
C VAL A 172 -12.59 -5.64 -6.15
N VAL A 173 -11.90 -6.53 -6.86
CA VAL A 173 -12.05 -7.98 -6.70
C VAL A 173 -10.67 -8.62 -6.51
N ASN A 174 -10.61 -9.63 -5.64
CA ASN A 174 -9.38 -10.31 -5.26
C ASN A 174 -9.51 -11.83 -5.40
N GLU A 175 -8.50 -12.45 -6.04
CA GLU A 175 -8.33 -13.92 -6.13
C GLU A 175 -9.55 -14.66 -6.68
N ILE A 176 -10.05 -14.17 -7.80
CA ILE A 176 -11.30 -14.68 -8.38
C ILE A 176 -11.08 -15.82 -9.39
N PHE A 177 -9.84 -16.17 -9.70
CA PHE A 177 -9.52 -17.26 -10.63
C PHE A 177 -8.84 -18.45 -9.94
N ASN A 178 -9.14 -19.65 -10.43
CA ASN A 178 -8.40 -20.87 -10.16
C ASN A 178 -7.09 -20.90 -10.96
N GLU A 179 -6.21 -21.87 -10.68
CA GLU A 179 -4.92 -22.02 -11.38
C GLU A 179 -5.05 -22.34 -12.87
N ASP A 180 -6.14 -22.99 -13.25
CA ASP A 180 -6.47 -23.25 -14.67
C ASP A 180 -7.05 -22.02 -15.37
N GLY A 181 -7.27 -20.92 -14.63
CA GLY A 181 -7.84 -19.66 -15.13
C GLY A 181 -9.36 -19.62 -15.17
N THR A 182 -10.05 -20.67 -14.72
CA THR A 182 -11.50 -20.66 -14.56
C THR A 182 -11.91 -19.79 -13.35
N LEU A 183 -13.16 -19.29 -13.35
CA LEU A 183 -13.67 -18.49 -12.25
C LEU A 183 -13.76 -19.36 -10.98
N ARG A 184 -13.16 -18.86 -9.89
CA ARG A 184 -13.14 -19.54 -8.58
C ARG A 184 -14.54 -19.65 -7.99
N SER A 185 -14.86 -20.83 -7.47
CA SER A 185 -16.09 -21.05 -6.72
C SER A 185 -16.11 -20.21 -5.42
N SER A 186 -17.12 -19.38 -5.29
CA SER A 186 -17.39 -18.54 -4.12
C SER A 186 -18.88 -18.21 -4.06
N VAL A 187 -19.37 -17.60 -2.97
CA VAL A 187 -20.76 -17.12 -2.95
C VAL A 187 -21.03 -16.18 -4.13
N PHE A 188 -20.06 -15.37 -4.51
CA PHE A 188 -20.23 -14.40 -5.59
C PHE A 188 -20.41 -15.07 -6.95
N SER A 189 -19.50 -15.95 -7.33
CA SER A 189 -19.53 -16.65 -8.61
C SER A 189 -20.64 -17.70 -8.66
N ASN A 190 -20.93 -18.40 -7.57
CA ASN A 190 -21.98 -19.44 -7.54
C ASN A 190 -23.40 -18.86 -7.66
N VAL A 191 -23.63 -17.65 -7.13
CA VAL A 191 -24.95 -17.01 -7.14
C VAL A 191 -25.13 -16.07 -8.34
N LEU A 192 -24.07 -15.37 -8.76
CA LEU A 192 -24.14 -14.32 -9.78
C LEU A 192 -23.34 -14.59 -11.05
N GLY A 193 -22.57 -15.72 -11.13
CA GLY A 193 -21.65 -15.92 -12.23
C GLY A 193 -20.61 -14.80 -12.28
N GLU A 194 -20.29 -14.31 -13.48
CA GLU A 194 -19.37 -13.18 -13.68
C GLU A 194 -19.97 -11.81 -13.32
N GLU A 195 -21.31 -11.72 -13.15
CA GLU A 195 -22.02 -10.45 -12.96
C GLU A 195 -21.52 -9.67 -11.73
N PHE A 196 -21.04 -10.38 -10.69
CA PHE A 196 -20.53 -9.72 -9.47
C PHE A 196 -19.35 -8.78 -9.75
N VAL A 197 -18.51 -9.08 -10.74
CA VAL A 197 -17.38 -8.23 -11.13
C VAL A 197 -17.91 -6.89 -11.63
N LYS A 198 -18.83 -6.92 -12.59
CA LYS A 198 -19.47 -5.71 -13.14
C LYS A 198 -20.13 -4.86 -12.06
N ILE A 199 -20.90 -5.50 -11.16
CA ILE A 199 -21.59 -4.82 -10.05
C ILE A 199 -20.58 -4.10 -9.15
N ALA A 200 -19.51 -4.79 -8.74
CA ALA A 200 -18.52 -4.26 -7.84
C ALA A 200 -17.75 -3.06 -8.45
N PHE A 201 -17.27 -3.21 -9.69
CA PHE A 201 -16.55 -2.13 -10.37
C PHE A 201 -17.42 -0.91 -10.66
N GLN A 202 -18.68 -1.11 -11.10
CA GLN A 202 -19.62 -0.01 -11.32
C GLN A 202 -19.94 0.72 -10.02
N ALA A 203 -20.16 0.00 -8.92
CA ALA A 203 -20.41 0.60 -7.60
C ALA A 203 -19.20 1.39 -7.10
N ALA A 204 -17.99 0.85 -7.27
CA ALA A 204 -16.76 1.54 -6.89
C ALA A 204 -16.55 2.82 -7.70
N ARG A 205 -16.69 2.78 -9.03
CA ARG A 205 -16.57 3.95 -9.90
C ARG A 205 -17.60 5.02 -9.59
N ALA A 206 -18.84 4.64 -9.29
CA ALA A 206 -19.89 5.57 -8.91
C ALA A 206 -19.59 6.26 -7.57
N ALA A 207 -19.01 5.53 -6.61
CA ALA A 207 -18.66 6.05 -5.29
C ALA A 207 -17.43 6.99 -5.32
N ASP A 208 -16.39 6.65 -6.11
CA ASP A 208 -15.23 7.53 -6.36
C ASP A 208 -14.83 7.50 -7.85
N PRO A 209 -15.21 8.53 -8.62
CA PRO A 209 -14.86 8.61 -10.04
C PRO A 209 -13.36 8.71 -10.35
N ASN A 210 -12.55 9.13 -9.37
CA ASN A 210 -11.14 9.49 -9.59
C ASN A 210 -10.16 8.40 -9.14
N CYS A 211 -10.57 7.45 -8.30
CA CYS A 211 -9.69 6.37 -7.88
C CYS A 211 -9.45 5.36 -9.01
N ARG A 212 -8.30 4.68 -8.98
CA ARG A 212 -7.99 3.58 -9.89
C ARG A 212 -8.60 2.28 -9.39
N LEU A 213 -9.22 1.52 -10.29
CA LEU A 213 -9.92 0.28 -9.99
C LEU A 213 -9.19 -0.91 -10.57
N TYR A 214 -8.78 -1.83 -9.71
CA TYR A 214 -7.94 -2.96 -10.06
C TYR A 214 -8.65 -4.29 -9.81
N ILE A 215 -8.26 -5.26 -10.61
CA ILE A 215 -8.43 -6.68 -10.34
C ILE A 215 -7.10 -7.22 -9.79
N ASN A 216 -7.14 -7.91 -8.67
CA ASN A 216 -5.98 -8.47 -7.99
C ASN A 216 -6.08 -10.00 -7.95
N ASP A 217 -5.00 -10.71 -8.31
CA ASP A 217 -4.96 -12.18 -8.19
C ASP A 217 -3.51 -12.67 -8.08
N TYR A 218 -3.31 -13.84 -7.49
CA TYR A 218 -2.01 -14.46 -7.26
C TYR A 218 -1.64 -15.47 -8.37
N ASN A 219 -0.39 -15.98 -8.35
CA ASN A 219 0.16 -16.90 -9.36
C ASN A 219 0.07 -16.38 -10.81
N LEU A 220 0.30 -15.09 -10.97
CA LEU A 220 0.40 -14.43 -12.28
C LEU A 220 1.87 -14.17 -12.68
N ASP A 221 2.82 -14.91 -12.12
CA ASP A 221 4.27 -14.68 -12.14
C ASP A 221 5.00 -15.25 -13.36
N ARG A 222 4.32 -16.00 -14.20
CA ARG A 222 4.91 -16.64 -15.37
C ARG A 222 4.07 -16.41 -16.63
N ALA A 223 4.71 -15.90 -17.67
CA ALA A 223 4.08 -15.75 -18.97
C ALA A 223 3.64 -17.11 -19.55
N GLY A 224 2.51 -17.09 -20.27
CA GLY A 224 2.01 -18.26 -21.00
C GLY A 224 1.22 -19.27 -20.17
N VAL A 225 1.19 -19.15 -18.82
CA VAL A 225 0.32 -20.03 -18.00
C VAL A 225 -1.16 -19.68 -18.19
N SER A 226 -2.03 -20.70 -18.03
CA SER A 226 -3.47 -20.56 -18.27
C SER A 226 -4.09 -19.40 -17.50
N LYS A 227 -3.73 -19.23 -16.24
CA LYS A 227 -4.27 -18.17 -15.38
C LYS A 227 -3.94 -16.77 -15.89
N VAL A 228 -2.71 -16.51 -16.34
CA VAL A 228 -2.30 -15.22 -16.93
C VAL A 228 -3.02 -14.98 -18.26
N ASN A 229 -3.13 -16.00 -19.11
CA ASN A 229 -3.84 -15.91 -20.39
C ASN A 229 -5.32 -15.56 -20.17
N LEU A 230 -5.98 -16.26 -19.25
CA LEU A 230 -7.41 -16.09 -18.99
C LEU A 230 -7.69 -14.81 -18.19
N MET A 231 -6.83 -14.40 -17.25
CA MET A 231 -6.93 -13.08 -16.62
C MET A 231 -6.98 -11.97 -17.67
N ARG A 232 -6.02 -11.97 -18.61
CA ARG A 232 -6.00 -10.99 -19.70
C ARG A 232 -7.27 -11.06 -20.56
N TYR A 233 -7.70 -12.26 -20.93
CA TYR A 233 -8.92 -12.46 -21.72
C TYR A 233 -10.17 -11.91 -21.02
N TYR A 234 -10.38 -12.25 -19.75
CA TYR A 234 -11.55 -11.79 -19.00
C TYR A 234 -11.54 -10.28 -18.79
N VAL A 235 -10.38 -9.71 -18.47
CA VAL A 235 -10.26 -8.25 -18.32
C VAL A 235 -10.60 -7.53 -19.62
N ASP A 236 -10.06 -7.99 -20.77
CA ASP A 236 -10.37 -7.40 -22.07
C ASP A 236 -11.85 -7.56 -22.43
N LYS A 237 -12.46 -8.71 -22.12
CA LYS A 237 -13.90 -8.96 -22.25
C LYS A 237 -14.72 -7.99 -21.43
N TRP A 238 -14.45 -7.90 -20.12
CA TRP A 238 -15.22 -7.04 -19.21
C TRP A 238 -15.07 -5.56 -19.55
N ILE A 239 -13.88 -5.10 -19.94
CA ILE A 239 -13.69 -3.73 -20.41
C ILE A 239 -14.53 -3.48 -21.68
N SER A 240 -14.59 -4.44 -22.62
CA SER A 240 -15.43 -4.32 -23.81
C SER A 240 -16.93 -4.28 -23.51
N GLU A 241 -17.33 -4.85 -22.37
CA GLU A 241 -18.69 -4.83 -21.84
C GLU A 241 -18.98 -3.57 -20.96
N GLY A 242 -18.04 -2.64 -20.89
CA GLY A 242 -18.18 -1.39 -20.15
C GLY A 242 -17.90 -1.48 -18.65
N VAL A 243 -17.18 -2.51 -18.19
CA VAL A 243 -16.70 -2.57 -16.80
C VAL A 243 -15.50 -1.65 -16.64
N PRO A 244 -15.51 -0.71 -15.67
CA PRO A 244 -14.47 0.33 -15.54
C PRO A 244 -13.23 -0.19 -14.82
N ILE A 245 -12.51 -1.12 -15.44
CA ILE A 245 -11.24 -1.67 -14.93
C ILE A 245 -10.10 -0.79 -15.41
N ASP A 246 -9.35 -0.16 -14.52
CA ASP A 246 -8.18 0.65 -14.85
C ASP A 246 -6.89 -0.17 -14.87
N GLY A 247 -6.79 -1.19 -14.04
CA GLY A 247 -5.56 -1.93 -13.87
C GLY A 247 -5.71 -3.40 -13.51
N ILE A 248 -4.64 -4.15 -13.81
CA ILE A 248 -4.42 -5.51 -13.33
C ILE A 248 -3.25 -5.47 -12.37
N VAL A 249 -3.39 -6.22 -11.28
CA VAL A 249 -2.32 -6.43 -10.34
C VAL A 249 -1.65 -7.75 -10.62
N HIS A 250 -0.35 -7.71 -10.63
CA HIS A 250 0.52 -8.84 -10.67
C HIS A 250 0.91 -9.21 -9.23
N LEU A 251 0.32 -10.28 -8.72
CA LEU A 251 0.75 -10.97 -7.51
C LEU A 251 1.67 -12.11 -7.86
N GLU A 252 2.73 -12.29 -7.11
CA GLU A 252 3.76 -13.27 -7.38
C GLU A 252 3.63 -14.49 -6.45
N GLY A 253 3.62 -15.72 -7.03
CA GLY A 253 3.91 -16.98 -6.32
C GLY A 253 2.74 -17.90 -5.95
N THR A 254 3.05 -19.20 -5.84
CA THR A 254 2.17 -20.27 -5.36
C THR A 254 1.77 -20.00 -3.90
N GLN A 255 0.50 -20.00 -3.55
CA GLN A 255 -0.09 -19.83 -2.17
C GLN A 255 0.80 -19.12 -1.13
N THR A 256 2.00 -18.77 -1.52
CA THR A 256 3.08 -18.16 -0.77
C THR A 256 3.93 -17.35 -1.73
N HIS A 257 3.61 -16.18 -2.15
CA HIS A 257 4.52 -15.22 -2.75
C HIS A 257 5.86 -15.81 -3.33
N LEU A 258 6.82 -15.13 -3.93
CA LEU A 258 7.91 -15.80 -4.67
C LEU A 258 8.78 -16.74 -3.83
N SER A 259 9.20 -17.83 -4.47
CA SER A 259 10.37 -18.61 -4.04
C SER A 259 11.66 -18.02 -4.61
N ALA A 260 12.79 -18.30 -3.95
CA ALA A 260 14.11 -17.93 -4.47
C ALA A 260 14.32 -18.50 -5.88
N GLY A 261 14.91 -17.70 -6.76
CA GLY A 261 15.18 -18.04 -8.16
C GLY A 261 14.05 -17.70 -9.15
N MET A 262 12.91 -17.18 -8.69
CA MET A 262 11.75 -16.91 -9.55
C MET A 262 11.68 -15.47 -10.09
N GLY A 263 12.47 -14.54 -9.56
CA GLY A 263 12.37 -13.12 -9.93
C GLY A 263 12.53 -12.83 -11.42
N SER A 264 13.28 -13.64 -12.16
CA SER A 264 13.49 -13.46 -13.61
C SER A 264 12.27 -13.73 -14.48
N ALA A 265 11.30 -14.52 -13.99
CA ALA A 265 10.07 -14.88 -14.74
C ALA A 265 9.06 -13.73 -14.79
N VAL A 266 9.10 -12.83 -13.80
CA VAL A 266 8.16 -11.73 -13.58
C VAL A 266 8.00 -10.81 -14.79
N ARG A 267 9.08 -10.48 -15.46
CA ARG A 267 9.06 -9.55 -16.60
C ARG A 267 8.11 -10.00 -17.71
N GLY A 268 8.21 -11.24 -18.13
CA GLY A 268 7.37 -11.77 -19.21
C GLY A 268 5.89 -11.77 -18.86
N ALA A 269 5.55 -12.12 -17.60
CA ALA A 269 4.18 -12.09 -17.12
C ALA A 269 3.63 -10.66 -17.05
N LEU A 270 4.43 -9.74 -16.53
CA LEU A 270 4.06 -8.32 -16.43
C LEU A 270 3.84 -7.68 -17.82
N GLU A 271 4.69 -8.00 -18.80
CA GLU A 271 4.52 -7.60 -20.21
C GLU A 271 3.21 -8.15 -20.79
N GLN A 272 2.91 -9.43 -20.52
CA GLN A 272 1.68 -10.07 -20.98
C GLN A 272 0.42 -9.44 -20.36
N LEU A 273 0.40 -9.18 -19.06
CA LEU A 273 -0.71 -8.48 -18.40
C LEU A 273 -0.84 -7.03 -18.88
N ALA A 274 0.28 -6.35 -19.09
CA ALA A 274 0.30 -4.99 -19.65
C ALA A 274 -0.21 -4.91 -21.09
N SER A 275 -0.28 -6.03 -21.82
CA SER A 275 -0.87 -6.10 -23.16
C SER A 275 -2.41 -6.03 -23.17
N ALA A 276 -3.06 -6.22 -22.01
CA ALA A 276 -4.49 -5.99 -21.85
C ALA A 276 -4.87 -4.50 -22.03
N ARG A 277 -6.18 -4.24 -22.20
CA ARG A 277 -6.73 -2.88 -22.40
C ARG A 277 -6.71 -1.99 -21.14
N VAL A 278 -5.94 -2.35 -20.13
CA VAL A 278 -5.78 -1.56 -18.92
C VAL A 278 -4.78 -0.41 -19.10
N THR A 279 -4.89 0.61 -18.26
CA THR A 279 -3.97 1.76 -18.26
C THR A 279 -2.75 1.52 -17.37
N GLU A 280 -2.89 0.69 -16.35
CA GLU A 280 -1.85 0.44 -15.35
C GLU A 280 -1.72 -1.06 -15.03
N VAL A 281 -0.50 -1.47 -14.69
CA VAL A 281 -0.23 -2.73 -13.97
C VAL A 281 0.62 -2.41 -12.75
N ALA A 282 0.55 -3.21 -11.70
CA ALA A 282 1.35 -3.02 -10.49
C ALA A 282 1.74 -4.37 -9.87
N ILE A 283 2.85 -4.39 -9.15
CA ILE A 283 3.28 -5.51 -8.29
C ILE A 283 2.85 -5.16 -6.86
N THR A 284 2.05 -5.99 -6.20
CA THR A 284 1.31 -5.54 -5.02
C THR A 284 1.55 -6.29 -3.73
N GLU A 285 2.15 -7.47 -3.79
CA GLU A 285 2.38 -8.29 -2.60
C GLU A 285 3.74 -8.97 -2.67
N LEU A 286 4.78 -8.19 -2.99
CA LEU A 286 6.13 -8.72 -3.16
C LEU A 286 6.72 -9.17 -1.83
N ASP A 287 6.98 -10.45 -1.72
CA ASP A 287 7.89 -11.05 -0.75
C ASP A 287 8.57 -12.27 -1.38
N ILE A 288 9.86 -12.47 -1.12
CA ILE A 288 10.65 -13.54 -1.76
C ILE A 288 11.35 -14.34 -0.68
N ALA A 289 11.09 -15.65 -0.58
CA ALA A 289 11.71 -16.51 0.42
C ALA A 289 13.22 -16.35 0.41
N GLY A 290 13.82 -16.10 1.60
CA GLY A 290 15.24 -15.80 1.77
C GLY A 290 15.69 -14.43 1.26
N ALA A 291 14.82 -13.67 0.64
CA ALA A 291 15.08 -12.35 0.06
C ALA A 291 16.39 -12.24 -0.76
N PRO A 292 16.60 -13.08 -1.80
CA PRO A 292 17.79 -12.99 -2.63
C PRO A 292 17.85 -11.63 -3.33
N ALA A 293 18.98 -10.93 -3.25
CA ALA A 293 19.14 -9.62 -3.87
C ALA A 293 18.95 -9.65 -5.39
N ALA A 294 19.39 -10.73 -6.04
CA ALA A 294 19.24 -10.91 -7.49
C ALA A 294 17.76 -10.99 -7.92
N ASP A 295 16.91 -11.72 -7.15
CA ASP A 295 15.48 -11.84 -7.46
C ASP A 295 14.76 -10.51 -7.26
N TYR A 296 15.00 -9.81 -6.14
CA TYR A 296 14.45 -8.47 -5.93
C TYR A 296 14.85 -7.49 -7.02
N ASN A 297 16.12 -7.50 -7.44
CA ASN A 297 16.59 -6.66 -8.54
C ASN A 297 15.92 -7.03 -9.87
N ALA A 298 15.69 -8.31 -10.13
CA ALA A 298 15.00 -8.76 -11.33
C ALA A 298 13.56 -8.24 -11.38
N VAL A 299 12.83 -8.33 -10.25
CA VAL A 299 11.45 -7.81 -10.11
C VAL A 299 11.40 -6.29 -10.29
N VAL A 300 12.30 -5.56 -9.62
CA VAL A 300 12.37 -4.09 -9.75
C VAL A 300 12.69 -3.69 -11.19
N SER A 301 13.67 -4.36 -11.83
CA SER A 301 14.02 -4.14 -13.23
C SER A 301 12.86 -4.45 -14.18
N ALA A 302 12.06 -5.49 -13.90
CA ALA A 302 10.87 -5.82 -14.67
C ALA A 302 9.84 -4.67 -14.65
N CYS A 303 9.55 -4.14 -13.47
CA CYS A 303 8.64 -3.01 -13.34
C CYS A 303 9.20 -1.75 -14.03
N LEU A 304 10.49 -1.49 -13.90
CA LEU A 304 11.13 -0.35 -14.59
C LEU A 304 11.04 -0.47 -16.11
N ALA A 305 11.19 -1.66 -16.64
CA ALA A 305 11.17 -1.94 -18.09
C ALA A 305 9.76 -1.89 -18.71
N VAL A 306 8.70 -2.13 -17.94
CA VAL A 306 7.31 -2.13 -18.42
C VAL A 306 6.68 -0.76 -18.22
N PRO A 307 6.35 -0.01 -19.29
CA PRO A 307 5.84 1.36 -19.16
C PRO A 307 4.56 1.47 -18.34
N LYS A 308 3.63 0.52 -18.46
CA LYS A 308 2.38 0.49 -17.70
C LYS A 308 2.58 0.06 -16.23
N CYS A 309 3.75 -0.46 -15.83
CA CYS A 309 4.02 -0.76 -14.42
C CYS A 309 4.21 0.54 -13.65
N VAL A 310 3.31 0.80 -12.71
CA VAL A 310 3.28 2.06 -11.97
C VAL A 310 3.95 1.98 -10.60
N GLY A 311 4.08 0.79 -10.03
CA GLY A 311 4.62 0.67 -8.67
C GLY A 311 4.81 -0.77 -8.20
N ILE A 312 5.51 -0.87 -7.07
CA ILE A 312 5.76 -2.12 -6.34
C ILE A 312 5.35 -1.92 -4.89
N THR A 313 4.66 -2.89 -4.31
CA THR A 313 4.40 -2.97 -2.87
C THR A 313 5.01 -4.26 -2.32
N VAL A 314 5.93 -4.15 -1.35
CA VAL A 314 6.40 -5.30 -0.57
C VAL A 314 5.38 -5.65 0.51
N TRP A 315 5.17 -6.96 0.78
CA TRP A 315 4.10 -7.39 1.70
C TRP A 315 4.57 -7.41 3.16
N GLY A 316 5.00 -6.26 3.65
CA GLY A 316 5.47 -6.01 5.01
C GLY A 316 6.81 -5.30 5.06
N VAL A 317 7.23 -4.89 6.26
CA VAL A 317 8.48 -4.15 6.48
C VAL A 317 9.61 -5.08 6.88
N SER A 318 9.43 -5.82 7.98
CA SER A 318 10.47 -6.64 8.63
C SER A 318 10.09 -8.11 8.66
N ASP A 319 11.06 -8.98 8.49
CA ASP A 319 10.90 -10.43 8.60
C ASP A 319 10.25 -10.86 9.92
N LYS A 320 10.45 -10.10 11.00
CA LYS A 320 9.84 -10.32 12.32
C LYS A 320 8.31 -10.29 12.27
N ASP A 321 7.76 -9.43 11.44
CA ASP A 321 6.32 -9.19 11.32
C ASP A 321 5.72 -9.83 10.06
N SER A 322 6.52 -10.56 9.29
CA SER A 322 6.05 -11.23 8.07
C SER A 322 5.01 -12.31 8.38
N TRP A 323 3.97 -12.37 7.56
CA TRP A 323 3.00 -13.48 7.60
C TRP A 323 3.64 -14.83 7.25
N ARG A 324 4.77 -14.84 6.49
CA ARG A 324 5.58 -16.01 6.14
C ARG A 324 6.65 -16.27 7.20
N GLN A 325 6.24 -16.71 8.37
CA GLN A 325 7.14 -16.97 9.49
C GLN A 325 8.29 -17.90 9.08
N GLY A 326 9.53 -17.51 9.41
CA GLY A 326 10.74 -18.29 9.14
C GLY A 326 11.24 -18.24 7.68
N ALA A 327 10.48 -17.70 6.74
CA ALA A 327 10.91 -17.59 5.34
C ALA A 327 11.85 -16.39 5.07
N ASN A 328 11.97 -15.45 6.01
CA ASN A 328 12.79 -14.24 5.89
C ASN A 328 12.64 -13.52 4.53
N PRO A 329 11.41 -13.17 4.11
CA PRO A 329 11.17 -12.80 2.72
C PRO A 329 11.30 -11.30 2.43
N LEU A 330 11.40 -10.44 3.46
CA LEU A 330 11.26 -9.00 3.34
C LEU A 330 12.60 -8.25 3.24
N LEU A 331 12.54 -6.93 3.12
CA LEU A 331 13.71 -6.07 2.89
C LEU A 331 14.47 -5.74 4.17
N PHE A 332 13.83 -5.88 5.34
CA PHE A 332 14.45 -5.64 6.65
C PHE A 332 14.42 -6.93 7.48
N ASP A 333 15.48 -7.18 8.23
CA ASP A 333 15.62 -8.34 9.10
C ASP A 333 14.76 -8.24 10.38
N ASN A 334 14.84 -9.26 11.25
CA ASN A 334 14.11 -9.29 12.53
C ASN A 334 14.51 -8.16 13.51
N ASN A 335 15.64 -7.50 13.28
CA ASN A 335 16.13 -6.35 14.06
C ASN A 335 15.87 -5.01 13.35
N PHE A 336 15.12 -5.03 12.23
CA PHE A 336 14.85 -3.88 11.39
C PHE A 336 16.09 -3.29 10.70
N ASN A 337 17.14 -4.07 10.50
CA ASN A 337 18.28 -3.68 9.69
C ASN A 337 17.98 -3.96 8.21
N PRO A 338 18.45 -3.07 7.29
CA PRO A 338 18.28 -3.32 5.86
C PRO A 338 19.12 -4.53 5.43
N LYS A 339 18.49 -5.43 4.67
CA LYS A 339 19.12 -6.64 4.13
C LYS A 339 19.84 -6.36 2.81
N ALA A 340 20.61 -7.33 2.31
CA ALA A 340 21.29 -7.23 1.02
C ALA A 340 20.35 -6.87 -0.13
N ALA A 341 19.09 -7.39 -0.12
CA ALA A 341 18.09 -7.05 -1.10
C ALA A 341 17.73 -5.55 -1.10
N TYR A 342 17.53 -4.95 0.09
CA TYR A 342 17.29 -3.51 0.21
C TYR A 342 18.44 -2.70 -0.39
N ASN A 343 19.68 -2.99 0.04
CA ASN A 343 20.87 -2.27 -0.41
C ASN A 343 21.08 -2.40 -1.93
N SER A 344 20.81 -3.58 -2.47
CA SER A 344 20.93 -3.86 -3.90
C SER A 344 19.89 -3.11 -4.74
N ILE A 345 18.63 -3.02 -4.27
CA ILE A 345 17.61 -2.21 -4.93
C ILE A 345 18.02 -0.73 -4.92
N VAL A 346 18.45 -0.18 -3.77
CA VAL A 346 18.90 1.21 -3.66
C VAL A 346 20.02 1.50 -4.64
N GLN A 347 20.96 0.57 -4.80
CA GLN A 347 22.05 0.69 -5.76
C GLN A 347 21.55 0.62 -7.22
N LEU A 348 20.60 -0.24 -7.52
CA LEU A 348 20.02 -0.43 -8.86
C LEU A 348 19.29 0.81 -9.37
N ILE A 349 18.56 1.48 -8.49
CA ILE A 349 17.69 2.63 -8.85
C ILE A 349 18.33 3.98 -8.55
N GLY A 350 19.50 3.98 -7.94
CA GLY A 350 20.30 5.09 -7.46
C GLY A 350 21.01 5.96 -8.24
#